data_f5871a72ee5e6430afedadc8b4b34aa3
#
_entry.id   f5871a72ee5e6430afedadc8b4b34aa3
#
_cell.length_a   1.000
_cell.length_b   1.000
_cell.length_c   1.000
_cell.angle_alpha   90.00
_cell.angle_beta   90.00
_cell.angle_gamma   90.00
#
_symmetry.space_group_name_H-M   'P 1'
#
loop_
_entity.id
_entity.type
_entity.pdbx_description
1 polymer ?
#
loop_
_entity_poly.entity_id
_entity_poly.type
_entity_poly.pdbx_seq_one_letter_code
_entity_poly.pdbx_strand_id
1 'polypeptide(L)'
;NPYTTMHYNSEAQIVRELGKFLENGGLYKGHRPVLWSVVEKTALADAEVEYQEHKSTTIYAKFPIAKTNLDKLNNHSIVIWTTTPWTIPGNRALAVHNEIKYVSLNIRSENSNEDIIIAEGLVDNFLKENKILESNVNFSLTGNELLNTSCYHTLFKSGYDFMVPILH
;
A
#
# COMPACT_ATOMS: atom_id res chain seq x y z
N ASN A 1 -18.84 -23.75 -50.96
CA ASN A 1 -18.18 -24.30 -49.77
C ASN A 1 -18.60 -23.45 -48.57
N PRO A 2 -19.05 -24.08 -47.48
CA PRO A 2 -19.36 -23.32 -46.28
C PRO A 2 -18.08 -22.66 -45.71
N TYR A 3 -18.23 -21.47 -45.16
CA TYR A 3 -17.17 -20.82 -44.39
C TYR A 3 -17.00 -21.56 -43.05
N THR A 4 -15.77 -21.93 -42.72
CA THR A 4 -15.42 -22.53 -41.43
C THR A 4 -14.24 -21.80 -40.84
N THR A 5 -14.30 -21.50 -39.55
CA THR A 5 -13.20 -20.82 -38.82
C THR A 5 -11.98 -21.72 -38.64
N MET A 6 -12.16 -23.04 -38.71
CA MET A 6 -11.08 -24.04 -38.60
C MET A 6 -10.42 -24.34 -39.96
N HIS A 7 -10.77 -23.64 -41.01
CA HIS A 7 -10.10 -23.79 -42.29
C HIS A 7 -8.72 -23.14 -42.26
N TYR A 8 -7.66 -23.83 -42.73
CA TYR A 8 -6.29 -23.35 -42.67
C TYR A 8 -6.07 -21.93 -43.20
N ASN A 9 -6.76 -21.54 -44.27
CA ASN A 9 -6.67 -20.18 -44.78
C ASN A 9 -7.28 -19.14 -43.83
N SER A 10 -8.35 -19.50 -43.09
CA SER A 10 -8.96 -18.62 -42.08
C SER A 10 -8.03 -18.44 -40.88
N GLU A 11 -7.45 -19.52 -40.39
CA GLU A 11 -6.45 -19.47 -39.29
C GLU A 11 -5.22 -18.66 -39.68
N ALA A 12 -4.68 -18.90 -40.87
CA ALA A 12 -3.54 -18.14 -41.38
C ALA A 12 -3.85 -16.64 -41.50
N GLN A 13 -5.10 -16.25 -41.92
CA GLN A 13 -5.48 -14.87 -41.99
C GLN A 13 -5.58 -14.21 -40.60
N ILE A 14 -6.12 -14.92 -39.62
CA ILE A 14 -6.17 -14.42 -38.21
C ILE A 14 -4.75 -14.11 -37.72
N VAL A 15 -3.80 -15.03 -37.95
CA VAL A 15 -2.40 -14.82 -37.54
C VAL A 15 -1.77 -13.63 -38.28
N ARG A 16 -2.05 -13.45 -39.59
CA ARG A 16 -1.55 -12.29 -40.34
C ARG A 16 -2.09 -10.98 -39.79
N GLU A 17 -3.39 -10.93 -39.48
CA GLU A 17 -3.98 -9.71 -38.93
C GLU A 17 -3.40 -9.42 -37.52
N LEU A 18 -3.22 -10.42 -36.66
CA LEU A 18 -2.55 -10.25 -35.37
C LEU A 18 -1.11 -9.73 -35.52
N GLY A 19 -0.38 -10.23 -36.56
CA GLY A 19 0.97 -9.76 -36.88
C GLY A 19 1.03 -8.26 -37.17
N LYS A 20 0.02 -7.68 -37.82
CA LYS A 20 -0.05 -6.23 -38.05
C LYS A 20 -0.12 -5.41 -36.77
N PHE A 21 -0.80 -5.92 -35.73
CA PHE A 21 -0.80 -5.25 -34.41
C PHE A 21 0.58 -5.28 -33.76
N LEU A 22 1.32 -6.38 -33.92
CA LEU A 22 2.71 -6.48 -33.45
C LEU A 22 3.63 -5.48 -34.18
N GLU A 23 3.55 -5.44 -35.53
CA GLU A 23 4.34 -4.52 -36.35
C GLU A 23 4.08 -3.04 -36.03
N ASN A 24 2.82 -2.70 -35.72
CA ASN A 24 2.42 -1.35 -35.33
C ASN A 24 2.67 -1.03 -33.84
N GLY A 25 3.28 -1.92 -33.05
CA GLY A 25 3.54 -1.74 -31.63
C GLY A 25 2.30 -1.83 -30.73
N GLY A 26 1.14 -2.21 -31.27
CA GLY A 26 -0.11 -2.38 -30.52
C GLY A 26 -0.17 -3.69 -29.70
N LEU A 27 0.71 -4.63 -30.03
CA LEU A 27 0.85 -5.90 -29.29
C LEU A 27 2.26 -6.03 -28.73
N TYR A 28 2.36 -6.19 -27.44
CA TYR A 28 3.63 -6.36 -26.74
C TYR A 28 3.48 -7.34 -25.57
N LYS A 29 4.60 -7.97 -25.16
CA LYS A 29 4.64 -8.83 -23.97
C LYS A 29 4.83 -7.98 -22.73
N GLY A 30 3.95 -8.12 -21.76
CA GLY A 30 4.01 -7.39 -20.50
C GLY A 30 3.44 -8.19 -19.34
N HIS A 31 3.50 -7.60 -18.15
CA HIS A 31 2.88 -8.13 -16.94
C HIS A 31 1.79 -7.18 -16.49
N ARG A 32 0.60 -7.71 -16.24
CA ARG A 32 -0.54 -6.97 -15.71
C ARG A 32 -1.14 -7.75 -14.54
N PRO A 33 -1.37 -7.13 -13.37
CA PRO A 33 -2.14 -7.75 -12.31
C PRO A 33 -3.56 -8.06 -12.79
N VAL A 34 -4.03 -9.25 -12.48
CA VAL A 34 -5.41 -9.69 -12.79
C VAL A 34 -6.08 -10.17 -11.52
N LEU A 35 -7.40 -10.08 -11.48
CA LEU A 35 -8.20 -10.66 -10.40
C LEU A 35 -8.14 -12.19 -10.50
N TRP A 36 -8.04 -12.83 -9.35
CA TRP A 36 -7.88 -14.27 -9.24
C TRP A 36 -8.95 -14.84 -8.30
N SER A 37 -9.68 -15.83 -8.78
CA SER A 37 -10.57 -16.60 -7.90
C SER A 37 -9.79 -17.71 -7.21
N VAL A 38 -9.77 -17.68 -5.88
CA VAL A 38 -9.13 -18.73 -5.07
C VAL A 38 -9.94 -20.00 -5.01
N VAL A 39 -11.24 -19.92 -5.32
CA VAL A 39 -12.18 -21.05 -5.35
C VAL A 39 -12.04 -21.81 -6.65
N GLU A 40 -12.21 -21.13 -7.79
CA GLU A 40 -12.10 -21.71 -9.13
C GLU A 40 -10.64 -21.92 -9.55
N LYS A 41 -9.68 -21.29 -8.86
CA LYS A 41 -8.24 -21.35 -9.14
C LYS A 41 -7.91 -20.89 -10.57
N THR A 42 -8.49 -19.78 -10.97
CA THR A 42 -8.31 -19.18 -12.30
C THR A 42 -8.31 -17.66 -12.24
N ALA A 43 -7.72 -17.03 -13.26
CA ALA A 43 -7.89 -15.60 -13.48
C ALA A 43 -9.33 -15.30 -13.91
N LEU A 44 -9.82 -14.12 -13.49
CA LEU A 44 -11.17 -13.65 -13.83
C LEU A 44 -11.09 -12.58 -14.91
N ALA A 45 -12.04 -12.61 -15.84
CA ALA A 45 -12.34 -11.47 -16.70
C ALA A 45 -13.11 -10.39 -15.90
N ASP A 46 -13.02 -9.14 -16.30
CA ASP A 46 -13.70 -8.03 -15.62
C ASP A 46 -15.21 -8.25 -15.48
N ALA A 47 -15.83 -8.92 -16.45
CA ALA A 47 -17.26 -9.24 -16.45
C ALA A 47 -17.66 -10.37 -15.48
N GLU A 48 -16.72 -11.14 -14.98
CA GLU A 48 -16.92 -12.24 -14.03
C GLU A 48 -16.79 -11.80 -12.58
N VAL A 49 -16.42 -10.52 -12.36
CA VAL A 49 -16.17 -9.97 -11.03
C VAL A 49 -17.48 -9.49 -10.42
N GLU A 50 -17.83 -10.04 -9.27
CA GLU A 50 -18.96 -9.59 -8.47
C GLU A 50 -18.47 -8.89 -7.20
N TYR A 51 -19.09 -7.74 -6.89
CA TYR A 51 -18.79 -6.98 -5.68
C TYR A 51 -19.81 -7.28 -4.60
N GLN A 52 -19.32 -7.60 -3.41
CA GLN A 52 -20.14 -7.90 -2.24
C GLN A 52 -19.66 -7.11 -1.04
N GLU A 53 -20.57 -6.82 -0.12
CA GLU A 53 -20.21 -6.27 1.18
C GLU A 53 -19.32 -7.26 1.94
N HIS A 54 -18.15 -6.78 2.33
CA HIS A 54 -17.16 -7.58 3.05
C HIS A 54 -16.68 -6.88 4.30
N LYS A 55 -16.73 -7.58 5.44
CA LYS A 55 -16.18 -7.10 6.70
C LYS A 55 -14.72 -7.50 6.80
N SER A 56 -13.83 -6.53 6.74
CA SER A 56 -12.38 -6.72 6.83
C SER A 56 -11.83 -6.23 8.17
N THR A 57 -10.79 -6.89 8.67
CA THR A 57 -10.03 -6.41 9.81
C THR A 57 -9.06 -5.32 9.37
N THR A 58 -9.14 -4.17 10.01
CA THR A 58 -8.22 -3.06 9.80
C THR A 58 -7.33 -2.89 11.01
N ILE A 59 -6.10 -2.44 10.81
CA ILE A 59 -5.17 -2.14 11.90
C ILE A 59 -4.41 -0.84 11.64
N TYR A 60 -3.98 -0.22 12.74
CA TYR A 60 -2.90 0.76 12.73
C TYR A 60 -1.61 0.07 13.14
N ALA A 61 -0.53 0.32 12.40
CA ALA A 61 0.77 -0.23 12.70
C ALA A 61 1.80 0.89 12.89
N LYS A 62 2.66 0.76 13.90
CA LYS A 62 3.72 1.71 14.23
C LYS A 62 5.05 1.26 13.66
N PHE A 63 5.75 2.19 13.01
CA PHE A 63 7.11 2.02 12.51
C PHE A 63 8.02 3.02 13.24
N PRO A 64 8.76 2.60 14.26
CA PRO A 64 9.64 3.49 15.00
C PRO A 64 10.72 4.09 14.09
N ILE A 65 10.95 5.40 14.20
CA ILE A 65 11.99 6.07 13.42
C ILE A 65 13.36 5.58 13.89
N ALA A 66 14.16 5.08 12.95
CA ALA A 66 15.50 4.59 13.17
C ALA A 66 16.57 5.63 12.84
N LYS A 67 16.36 6.38 11.74
CA LYS A 67 17.28 7.40 11.25
C LYS A 67 16.51 8.51 10.57
N THR A 68 16.84 9.75 10.91
CA THR A 68 16.26 10.95 10.30
C THR A 68 17.27 12.09 10.32
N ASN A 69 17.08 13.07 9.42
CA ASN A 69 17.85 14.31 9.40
C ASN A 69 17.17 15.42 10.22
N LEU A 70 16.01 15.16 10.80
CA LEU A 70 15.23 16.12 11.58
C LEU A 70 15.22 15.72 13.06
N ASP A 71 15.98 16.41 13.89
CA ASP A 71 16.10 16.10 15.33
C ASP A 71 14.74 16.04 16.02
N LYS A 72 13.77 16.85 15.58
CA LYS A 72 12.41 16.87 16.12
C LYS A 72 11.64 15.54 15.94
N LEU A 73 12.12 14.65 15.04
CA LEU A 73 11.51 13.33 14.79
C LEU A 73 12.15 12.20 15.58
N ASN A 74 13.22 12.46 16.32
CA ASN A 74 13.82 11.44 17.16
C ASN A 74 12.79 10.92 18.18
N ASN A 75 12.80 9.60 18.41
CA ASN A 75 11.88 8.88 19.28
C ASN A 75 10.40 8.87 18.85
N HIS A 76 10.09 9.29 17.65
CA HIS A 76 8.74 9.16 17.06
C HIS A 76 8.56 7.82 16.35
N SER A 77 7.30 7.45 16.17
CA SER A 77 6.90 6.34 15.30
C SER A 77 5.98 6.85 14.20
N ILE A 78 6.17 6.40 12.97
CA ILE A 78 5.21 6.64 11.90
C ILE A 78 4.06 5.64 12.05
N VAL A 79 2.83 6.15 12.00
CA VAL A 79 1.63 5.32 12.06
C VAL A 79 1.03 5.20 10.66
N ILE A 80 0.82 3.96 10.24
CA ILE A 80 0.08 3.64 9.01
C ILE A 80 -1.23 2.94 9.35
N TRP A 81 -2.18 3.00 8.43
CA TRP A 81 -3.42 2.24 8.47
C TRP A 81 -3.47 1.25 7.32
N THR A 82 -3.94 0.04 7.56
CA THR A 82 -4.05 -0.98 6.53
C THR A 82 -5.27 -1.88 6.73
N THR A 83 -5.89 -2.28 5.64
CA THR A 83 -6.94 -3.32 5.57
C THR A 83 -6.37 -4.71 5.34
N THR A 84 -5.06 -4.84 5.11
CA THR A 84 -4.39 -6.10 4.74
C THR A 84 -3.21 -6.39 5.66
N PRO A 85 -3.46 -6.64 6.97
CA PRO A 85 -2.40 -6.80 7.98
C PRO A 85 -1.41 -7.95 7.67
N TRP A 86 -1.84 -8.97 6.94
CA TRP A 86 -0.99 -10.09 6.52
C TRP A 86 0.11 -9.68 5.51
N THR A 87 0.05 -8.49 4.93
CA THR A 87 1.11 -7.97 4.04
C THR A 87 2.25 -7.30 4.80
N ILE A 88 2.07 -6.98 6.08
CA ILE A 88 3.09 -6.32 6.91
C ILE A 88 4.46 -7.02 6.87
N PRO A 89 4.58 -8.36 6.95
CA PRO A 89 5.87 -9.02 6.85
C PRO A 89 6.66 -8.71 5.58
N GLY A 90 5.95 -8.45 4.48
CA GLY A 90 6.53 -8.09 3.18
C GLY A 90 6.80 -6.60 2.99
N ASN A 91 6.49 -5.74 3.97
CA ASN A 91 6.65 -4.29 3.83
C ASN A 91 8.12 -3.90 3.67
N ARG A 92 8.44 -3.09 2.65
CA ARG A 92 9.81 -2.66 2.32
C ARG A 92 9.99 -1.15 2.28
N ALA A 93 8.90 -0.40 2.32
CA ALA A 93 8.91 1.06 2.36
C ALA A 93 7.62 1.59 2.99
N LEU A 94 7.66 2.83 3.45
CA LEU A 94 6.48 3.62 3.81
C LEU A 94 6.30 4.68 2.74
N ALA A 95 5.09 4.78 2.19
CA ALA A 95 4.78 5.80 1.19
C ALA A 95 4.11 7.01 1.86
N VAL A 96 4.57 8.20 1.51
CA VAL A 96 3.98 9.48 1.91
C VAL A 96 3.64 10.30 0.67
N HIS A 97 2.60 11.12 0.77
CA HIS A 97 2.31 12.09 -0.27
C HIS A 97 2.97 13.43 0.07
N ASN A 98 3.67 14.03 -0.87
CA ASN A 98 4.50 15.23 -0.65
C ASN A 98 3.72 16.41 -0.06
N GLU A 99 2.48 16.62 -0.52
CA GLU A 99 1.65 17.78 -0.18
C GLU A 99 0.70 17.54 1.00
N ILE A 100 0.53 16.27 1.43
CA ILE A 100 -0.30 15.97 2.59
C ILE A 100 0.40 16.46 3.85
N LYS A 101 -0.40 17.03 4.74
CA LYS A 101 0.06 17.45 6.05
C LYS A 101 0.02 16.27 7.02
N TYR A 102 1.11 16.09 7.72
CA TYR A 102 1.28 15.11 8.80
C TYR A 102 1.45 15.85 10.12
N VAL A 103 1.01 15.26 11.19
CA VAL A 103 1.11 15.85 12.53
C VAL A 103 1.83 14.91 13.48
N SER A 104 2.63 15.49 14.34
CA SER A 104 3.17 14.82 15.51
C SER A 104 2.13 14.92 16.63
N LEU A 105 1.69 13.76 17.10
CA LEU A 105 0.81 13.64 18.25
C LEU A 105 1.56 13.02 19.40
N ASN A 106 1.53 13.69 20.56
CA ASN A 106 1.83 13.06 21.82
C ASN A 106 0.55 12.39 22.33
N ILE A 107 0.58 11.06 22.45
CA ILE A 107 -0.56 10.28 22.94
C ILE A 107 -0.24 9.74 24.33
N ARG A 108 -1.18 9.93 25.25
CA ARG A 108 -1.06 9.43 26.62
C ARG A 108 -2.08 8.35 26.85
N SER A 109 -1.60 7.21 27.34
CA SER A 109 -2.43 6.16 27.91
C SER A 109 -2.00 5.90 29.35
N GLU A 110 -2.76 5.11 30.09
CA GLU A 110 -2.48 4.82 31.51
C GLU A 110 -1.04 4.33 31.77
N ASN A 111 -0.42 3.68 30.78
CA ASN A 111 0.90 3.03 30.92
C ASN A 111 1.95 3.49 29.91
N SER A 112 1.64 4.42 29.02
CA SER A 112 2.58 4.88 27.99
C SER A 112 2.36 6.33 27.59
N ASN A 113 3.47 6.98 27.26
CA ASN A 113 3.50 8.28 26.63
C ASN A 113 4.34 8.14 25.36
N GLU A 114 3.73 8.34 24.21
CA GLU A 114 4.36 8.08 22.92
C GLU A 114 4.15 9.24 21.96
N ASP A 115 5.18 9.53 21.17
CA ASP A 115 5.11 10.49 20.07
C ASP A 115 4.96 9.75 18.75
N ILE A 116 3.89 10.05 18.02
CA ILE A 116 3.60 9.45 16.71
C ILE A 116 3.46 10.51 15.63
N ILE A 117 3.74 10.10 14.40
CA ILE A 117 3.46 10.86 13.19
C ILE A 117 2.34 10.17 12.41
N ILE A 118 1.30 10.91 12.08
CA ILE A 118 0.15 10.41 11.33
C ILE A 118 -0.34 11.50 10.37
N ALA A 119 -0.97 11.12 9.26
CA ALA A 119 -1.61 12.08 8.37
C ALA A 119 -2.73 12.83 9.11
N GLU A 120 -2.77 14.16 8.99
CA GLU A 120 -3.73 15.02 9.72
C GLU A 120 -5.18 14.56 9.55
N GLY A 121 -5.57 14.18 8.33
CA GLY A 121 -6.92 13.72 8.03
C GLY A 121 -7.32 12.38 8.66
N LEU A 122 -6.37 11.63 9.26
CA LEU A 122 -6.64 10.36 9.93
C LEU A 122 -6.69 10.49 11.46
N VAL A 123 -6.36 11.64 12.01
CA VAL A 123 -6.22 11.84 13.47
C VAL A 123 -7.50 11.48 14.22
N ASP A 124 -8.63 12.06 13.83
CA ASP A 124 -9.91 11.87 14.54
C ASP A 124 -10.34 10.40 14.55
N ASN A 125 -10.22 9.72 13.41
CA ASN A 125 -10.54 8.31 13.31
C ASN A 125 -9.58 7.46 14.16
N PHE A 126 -8.29 7.76 14.10
CA PHE A 126 -7.28 7.07 14.89
C PHE A 126 -7.53 7.19 16.39
N LEU A 127 -7.79 8.41 16.90
CA LEU A 127 -8.07 8.64 18.31
C LEU A 127 -9.35 7.92 18.77
N LYS A 128 -10.40 7.99 17.96
CA LYS A 128 -11.68 7.34 18.25
C LYS A 128 -11.58 5.82 18.28
N GLU A 129 -10.98 5.22 17.25
CA GLU A 129 -10.89 3.76 17.13
C GLU A 129 -9.97 3.14 18.19
N ASN A 130 -8.89 3.85 18.57
CA ASN A 130 -7.98 3.41 19.61
C ASN A 130 -8.37 3.87 21.01
N LYS A 131 -9.52 4.55 21.17
CA LYS A 131 -10.04 5.04 22.47
C LYS A 131 -9.04 5.90 23.23
N ILE A 132 -8.28 6.72 22.51
CA ILE A 132 -7.30 7.63 23.09
C ILE A 132 -8.03 8.87 23.58
N LEU A 133 -7.97 9.13 24.87
CA LEU A 133 -8.69 10.23 25.51
C LEU A 133 -7.85 11.52 25.59
N GLU A 134 -6.54 11.38 25.68
CA GLU A 134 -5.62 12.51 25.80
C GLU A 134 -4.59 12.48 24.68
N SER A 135 -4.57 13.53 23.88
CA SER A 135 -3.57 13.75 22.85
C SER A 135 -3.28 15.24 22.67
N ASN A 136 -2.04 15.56 22.35
CA ASN A 136 -1.61 16.92 22.02
C ASN A 136 -0.85 16.91 20.69
N VAL A 137 -1.13 17.91 19.85
CA VAL A 137 -0.34 18.14 18.63
C VAL A 137 0.92 18.91 19.01
N ASN A 138 2.08 18.32 18.78
CA ASN A 138 3.37 18.97 19.05
C ASN A 138 3.76 19.91 17.90
N PHE A 139 3.69 19.40 16.66
CA PHE A 139 4.00 20.15 15.44
C PHE A 139 3.38 19.48 14.22
N SER A 140 3.45 20.16 13.10
CA SER A 140 3.06 19.59 11.80
C SER A 140 4.21 19.69 10.79
N LEU A 141 4.15 18.84 9.76
CA LEU A 141 5.12 18.76 8.67
C LEU A 141 4.43 18.23 7.40
N THR A 142 5.06 18.45 6.27
CA THR A 142 4.64 17.90 4.98
C THR A 142 5.28 16.52 4.74
N GLY A 143 4.71 15.73 3.84
CA GLY A 143 5.33 14.46 3.46
C GLY A 143 6.73 14.63 2.89
N ASN A 144 7.00 15.75 2.22
CA ASN A 144 8.34 16.06 1.70
C ASN A 144 9.41 16.18 2.81
N GLU A 145 9.04 16.68 3.99
CA GLU A 145 9.95 16.77 5.15
C GLU A 145 10.24 15.38 5.76
N LEU A 146 9.39 14.38 5.53
CA LEU A 146 9.59 13.01 5.99
C LEU A 146 10.57 12.21 5.12
N LEU A 147 10.85 12.67 3.91
CA LEU A 147 11.82 12.02 3.03
C LEU A 147 13.20 11.97 3.69
N ASN A 148 14.04 11.02 3.30
CA ASN A 148 15.33 10.72 3.92
C ASN A 148 15.24 10.23 5.37
N THR A 149 14.05 9.84 5.81
CA THR A 149 13.84 9.15 7.09
C THR A 149 13.71 7.64 6.84
N SER A 150 14.25 6.85 7.74
CA SER A 150 14.10 5.38 7.74
C SER A 150 13.55 4.94 9.08
N CYS A 151 12.67 3.95 9.05
CA CYS A 151 12.05 3.39 10.23
C CYS A 151 12.49 1.96 10.45
N TYR A 152 12.46 1.48 11.68
CA TYR A 152 12.50 0.06 11.95
C TYR A 152 11.20 -0.57 11.45
N HIS A 153 11.31 -1.78 10.89
CA HIS A 153 10.13 -2.56 10.56
C HIS A 153 9.28 -2.79 11.83
N THR A 154 7.95 -2.79 11.73
CA THR A 154 7.08 -2.94 12.90
C THR A 154 7.30 -4.28 13.65
N LEU A 155 7.82 -5.31 12.96
CA LEU A 155 8.19 -6.61 13.52
C LEU A 155 9.72 -6.74 13.71
N PHE A 156 10.44 -5.64 13.90
CA PHE A 156 11.91 -5.61 13.97
C PHE A 156 12.48 -6.66 14.91
N LYS A 157 11.95 -6.80 16.12
CA LYS A 157 12.44 -7.78 17.12
C LYS A 157 11.90 -9.21 16.93
N SER A 158 11.14 -9.43 15.86
CA SER A 158 10.49 -10.71 15.56
C SER A 158 11.06 -11.37 14.29
N GLY A 159 12.32 -11.08 13.96
CA GLY A 159 13.01 -11.66 12.82
C GLY A 159 12.95 -10.81 11.53
N TYR A 160 12.42 -9.58 11.59
CA TYR A 160 12.38 -8.63 10.49
C TYR A 160 13.37 -7.47 10.74
N ASP A 161 14.62 -7.81 11.01
CA ASP A 161 15.67 -6.91 11.51
C ASP A 161 16.26 -6.05 10.39
N PHE A 162 15.40 -5.30 9.70
CA PHE A 162 15.78 -4.35 8.67
C PHE A 162 15.03 -3.03 8.82
N MET A 163 15.59 -2.00 8.20
CA MET A 163 14.96 -0.69 8.13
C MET A 163 14.17 -0.54 6.82
N VAL A 164 13.09 0.23 6.89
CA VAL A 164 12.24 0.59 5.74
C VAL A 164 12.38 2.11 5.50
N PRO A 165 12.69 2.53 4.27
CA PRO A 165 12.74 3.95 3.91
C PRO A 165 11.34 4.54 3.78
N ILE A 166 11.27 5.87 3.93
CA ILE A 166 10.08 6.65 3.54
C ILE A 166 10.29 7.15 2.11
N LEU A 167 9.32 6.90 1.25
CA LEU A 167 9.30 7.24 -0.17
C LEU A 167 8.01 8.01 -0.52
N HIS A 168 7.97 8.67 -1.67
CA HIS A 168 6.79 9.33 -2.27
C HIS A 168 6.36 8.66 -3.57
#